data_0f3ddc23c5a7b96ec076c62341c3c0f6
#
_entry.id   0f3ddc23c5a7b96ec076c62341c3c0f6
#
_cell.length_a   1.000
_cell.length_b   1.000
_cell.length_c   1.000
_cell.angle_alpha   90.00
_cell.angle_beta   90.00
_cell.angle_gamma   90.00
#
_symmetry.space_group_name_H-M   'P 1'
#
loop_
_entity.id
_entity.type
_entity.pdbx_description
1 polymer ?
#
loop_
_entity_poly.entity_id
_entity_poly.type
_entity_poly.pdbx_seq_one_letter_code
_entity_poly.pdbx_strand_id
1 'polypeptide(L)'
;MYSLLAELSAHDLEVAETLIGVIRFLLIFLAARALAEVLVRLSLPTIVGELLAGVVIGASGFHLLIPPSAGTELNEGLVNVISSLASIPPEAVPDVYFESFPSLQAVATLGLYALLFLTGLESELEELVAVGAQAFTVAMAGVILPFAFGTLGLMFIFQVDLIPAVFAGA
;
A
#
# COMPACT_ATOMS: atom_id res chain seq x y z
N MET A 1 -17.42 -24.09 -8.03
CA MET A 1 -16.52 -23.24 -7.21
C MET A 1 -16.69 -23.54 -5.73
N TYR A 2 -17.88 -23.36 -5.14
CA TYR A 2 -18.12 -23.70 -3.71
C TYR A 2 -17.97 -25.19 -3.33
N SER A 3 -18.00 -26.13 -4.29
CA SER A 3 -17.88 -27.55 -4.02
C SER A 3 -16.43 -28.02 -3.73
N LEU A 4 -15.43 -27.34 -4.28
CA LEU A 4 -14.02 -27.66 -4.06
C LEU A 4 -13.53 -27.19 -2.69
N LEU A 5 -14.00 -26.00 -2.23
CA LEU A 5 -13.72 -25.51 -0.88
C LEU A 5 -14.39 -26.38 0.20
N ALA A 6 -15.51 -27.03 -0.12
CA ALA A 6 -16.19 -27.93 0.79
C ALA A 6 -15.47 -29.30 0.99
N GLU A 7 -14.54 -29.66 0.10
CA GLU A 7 -13.71 -30.87 0.23
C GLU A 7 -12.46 -30.64 1.10
N LEU A 8 -12.00 -29.39 1.24
CA LEU A 8 -10.92 -29.03 2.15
C LEU A 8 -11.47 -28.92 3.59
N SER A 9 -10.75 -29.48 4.55
CA SER A 9 -11.14 -29.29 5.96
C SER A 9 -11.01 -27.80 6.33
N ALA A 10 -11.84 -27.32 7.25
CA ALA A 10 -11.74 -25.93 7.75
C ALA A 10 -10.33 -25.62 8.28
N HIS A 11 -9.66 -26.62 8.82
CA HIS A 11 -8.28 -26.50 9.30
C HIS A 11 -7.28 -26.31 8.17
N ASP A 12 -7.43 -27.01 7.03
CA ASP A 12 -6.51 -26.86 5.89
C ASP A 12 -6.63 -25.46 5.25
N LEU A 13 -7.84 -24.91 5.21
CA LEU A 13 -8.10 -23.54 4.72
C LEU A 13 -7.48 -22.50 5.65
N GLU A 14 -7.63 -22.63 6.95
CA GLU A 14 -7.05 -21.72 7.96
C GLU A 14 -5.51 -21.74 7.88
N VAL A 15 -4.90 -22.92 7.73
CA VAL A 15 -3.45 -23.06 7.55
C VAL A 15 -3.00 -22.40 6.23
N ALA A 16 -3.73 -22.62 5.13
CA ALA A 16 -3.41 -22.03 3.84
C ALA A 16 -3.51 -20.50 3.87
N GLU A 17 -4.56 -19.95 4.49
CA GLU A 17 -4.74 -18.50 4.68
C GLU A 17 -3.57 -17.89 5.46
N THR A 18 -3.19 -18.53 6.57
CA THR A 18 -2.06 -18.10 7.41
C THR A 18 -0.75 -18.14 6.62
N LEU A 19 -0.47 -19.21 5.88
CA LEU A 19 0.73 -19.35 5.07
C LEU A 19 0.80 -18.27 3.98
N ILE A 20 -0.29 -18.02 3.27
CA ILE A 20 -0.38 -16.98 2.25
C ILE A 20 -0.13 -15.60 2.85
N GLY A 21 -0.71 -15.32 4.02
CA GLY A 21 -0.48 -14.09 4.76
C GLY A 21 1.00 -13.88 5.14
N VAL A 22 1.64 -14.93 5.67
CA VAL A 22 3.06 -14.90 6.03
C VAL A 22 3.96 -14.72 4.81
N ILE A 23 3.71 -15.45 3.72
CA ILE A 23 4.48 -15.35 2.48
C ILE A 23 4.39 -13.92 1.92
N ARG A 24 3.19 -13.34 1.87
CA ARG A 24 2.99 -11.95 1.46
C ARG A 24 3.77 -10.97 2.32
N PHE A 25 3.64 -11.10 3.63
CA PHE A 25 4.35 -10.22 4.56
C PHE A 25 5.86 -10.29 4.36
N LEU A 26 6.42 -11.50 4.25
CA LEU A 26 7.85 -11.70 3.97
C LEU A 26 8.28 -11.09 2.63
N LEU A 27 7.46 -11.24 1.60
CA LEU A 27 7.73 -10.71 0.28
C LEU A 27 7.77 -9.17 0.28
N ILE A 28 6.79 -8.53 0.94
CA ILE A 28 6.75 -7.07 1.12
C ILE A 28 7.97 -6.62 1.93
N PHE A 29 8.24 -7.28 3.04
CA PHE A 29 9.34 -6.93 3.93
C PHE A 29 10.71 -7.03 3.24
N LEU A 30 10.97 -8.14 2.54
CA LEU A 30 12.22 -8.34 1.83
C LEU A 30 12.40 -7.33 0.69
N ALA A 31 11.35 -7.05 -0.07
CA ALA A 31 11.42 -6.06 -1.13
C ALA A 31 11.60 -4.63 -0.60
N ALA A 32 10.89 -4.28 0.49
CA ALA A 32 11.08 -3.00 1.16
C ALA A 32 12.53 -2.83 1.63
N ARG A 33 13.10 -3.85 2.27
CA ARG A 33 14.51 -3.83 2.72
C ARG A 33 15.50 -3.77 1.55
N ALA A 34 15.25 -4.53 0.48
CA ALA A 34 16.12 -4.54 -0.69
C ALA A 34 16.14 -3.17 -1.40
N LEU A 35 14.96 -2.57 -1.64
CA LEU A 35 14.89 -1.25 -2.25
C LEU A 35 15.42 -0.13 -1.33
N ALA A 36 15.14 -0.20 -0.04
CA ALA A 36 15.70 0.74 0.95
C ALA A 36 17.24 0.73 0.88
N GLU A 37 17.89 -0.44 0.89
CA GLU A 37 19.34 -0.58 0.80
C GLU A 37 19.89 -0.01 -0.52
N VAL A 38 19.19 -0.25 -1.64
CA VAL A 38 19.59 0.31 -2.95
C VAL A 38 19.52 1.84 -2.92
N LEU A 39 18.45 2.42 -2.36
CA LEU A 39 18.27 3.87 -2.32
C LEU A 39 19.24 4.56 -1.36
N VAL A 40 19.58 3.93 -0.25
CA VAL A 40 20.64 4.42 0.66
C VAL A 40 21.98 4.55 -0.07
N ARG A 41 22.34 3.59 -0.93
CA ARG A 41 23.55 3.67 -1.77
C ARG A 41 23.48 4.83 -2.79
N LEU A 42 22.29 5.26 -3.15
CA LEU A 42 22.06 6.43 -4.00
C LEU A 42 21.93 7.75 -3.19
N SER A 43 22.23 7.73 -1.89
CA SER A 43 22.09 8.87 -0.97
C SER A 43 20.66 9.39 -0.82
N LEU A 44 19.68 8.51 -1.00
CA LEU A 44 18.26 8.81 -0.80
C LEU A 44 17.76 8.26 0.54
N PRO A 45 16.73 8.86 1.16
CA PRO A 45 16.15 8.37 2.39
C PRO A 45 15.59 6.94 2.25
N THR A 46 15.80 6.10 3.27
CA THR A 46 15.31 4.69 3.32
C THR A 46 13.81 4.56 3.08
N ILE A 47 13.02 5.49 3.63
CA ILE A 47 11.56 5.49 3.52
C ILE A 47 11.09 5.57 2.07
N VAL A 48 11.81 6.27 1.21
CA VAL A 48 11.48 6.34 -0.22
C VAL A 48 11.63 4.97 -0.89
N GLY A 49 12.64 4.20 -0.48
CA GLY A 49 12.84 2.82 -0.95
C GLY A 49 11.72 1.88 -0.52
N GLU A 50 11.30 2.00 0.73
CA GLU A 50 10.21 1.18 1.28
C GLU A 50 8.86 1.48 0.59
N LEU A 51 8.56 2.76 0.34
CA LEU A 51 7.36 3.17 -0.41
C LEU A 51 7.40 2.69 -1.87
N LEU A 52 8.55 2.85 -2.55
CA LEU A 52 8.73 2.37 -3.91
C LEU A 52 8.60 0.84 -4.01
N ALA A 53 9.05 0.09 -2.99
CA ALA A 53 8.83 -1.34 -2.94
C ALA A 53 7.35 -1.70 -2.99
N GLY A 54 6.51 -0.99 -2.23
CA GLY A 54 5.06 -1.17 -2.26
C GLY A 54 4.46 -0.93 -3.64
N VAL A 55 4.92 0.10 -4.35
CA VAL A 55 4.48 0.40 -5.73
C VAL A 55 4.95 -0.68 -6.71
N VAL A 56 6.20 -1.11 -6.62
CA VAL A 56 6.80 -2.11 -7.52
C VAL A 56 6.14 -3.48 -7.37
N ILE A 57 5.89 -3.92 -6.12
CA ILE A 57 5.27 -5.23 -5.85
C ILE A 57 3.75 -5.15 -6.00
N GLY A 58 3.16 -3.99 -5.75
CA GLY A 58 1.72 -3.78 -5.74
C GLY A 58 1.06 -3.90 -7.11
N ALA A 59 -0.20 -3.50 -7.16
CA ALA A 59 -1.04 -3.53 -8.36
C ALA A 59 -0.51 -2.68 -9.52
N SER A 60 0.32 -1.66 -9.21
CA SER A 60 0.89 -0.75 -10.22
C SER A 60 2.17 -1.26 -10.87
N GLY A 61 2.84 -2.27 -10.29
CA GLY A 61 4.10 -2.81 -10.77
C GLY A 61 3.98 -4.27 -11.22
N PHE A 62 4.62 -5.18 -10.52
CA PHE A 62 4.64 -6.60 -10.88
C PHE A 62 3.35 -7.37 -10.61
N HIS A 63 2.32 -6.73 -10.10
CA HIS A 63 1.02 -7.35 -9.79
C HIS A 63 1.13 -8.57 -8.85
N LEU A 64 2.10 -8.55 -7.93
CA LEU A 64 2.30 -9.62 -6.94
C LEU A 64 1.36 -9.46 -5.72
N LEU A 65 0.93 -8.22 -5.46
CA LEU A 65 0.01 -7.88 -4.38
C LEU A 65 -1.20 -7.15 -4.96
N ILE A 66 -2.22 -7.92 -5.31
CA ILE A 66 -3.44 -7.39 -5.90
C ILE A 66 -4.52 -7.32 -4.81
N PRO A 67 -5.06 -6.13 -4.51
CA PRO A 67 -6.19 -6.03 -3.60
C PRO A 67 -7.48 -6.54 -4.28
N PRO A 68 -8.46 -7.04 -3.51
CA PRO A 68 -9.74 -7.54 -4.05
C PRO A 68 -10.50 -6.52 -4.91
N SER A 69 -10.28 -5.22 -4.62
CA SER A 69 -10.91 -4.10 -5.33
C SER A 69 -10.33 -3.80 -6.70
N ALA A 70 -9.18 -4.37 -7.04
CA ALA A 70 -8.51 -4.07 -8.32
C ALA A 70 -9.13 -4.79 -9.52
N GLY A 71 -9.99 -5.80 -9.30
CA GLY A 71 -10.66 -6.55 -10.35
C GLY A 71 -9.71 -7.30 -11.32
N THR A 72 -8.46 -7.46 -10.95
CA THR A 72 -7.41 -8.10 -11.75
C THR A 72 -7.28 -9.56 -11.34
N GLU A 73 -7.13 -10.45 -12.29
CA GLU A 73 -6.86 -11.87 -12.02
C GLU A 73 -5.42 -12.04 -11.51
N LEU A 74 -5.23 -13.06 -10.65
CA LEU A 74 -3.91 -13.42 -10.16
C LEU A 74 -3.07 -13.96 -11.32
N ASN A 75 -1.78 -13.63 -11.34
CA ASN A 75 -0.84 -14.20 -12.29
C ASN A 75 -0.73 -15.72 -12.10
N GLU A 76 -0.80 -16.48 -13.21
CA GLU A 76 -0.71 -17.95 -13.20
C GLU A 76 0.55 -18.46 -12.48
N GLY A 77 1.68 -17.77 -12.63
CA GLY A 77 2.91 -18.12 -11.91
C GLY A 77 2.76 -17.98 -10.40
N LEU A 78 2.08 -16.94 -9.93
CA LEU A 78 1.80 -16.73 -8.50
C LEU A 78 0.84 -17.79 -7.98
N VAL A 79 -0.22 -18.11 -8.74
CA VAL A 79 -1.18 -19.18 -8.40
C VAL A 79 -0.47 -20.52 -8.25
N ASN A 80 0.40 -20.89 -9.19
CA ASN A 80 1.13 -22.15 -9.15
C ASN A 80 2.11 -22.22 -7.97
N VAL A 81 2.81 -21.14 -7.64
CA VAL A 81 3.70 -21.09 -6.48
C VAL A 81 2.92 -21.23 -5.18
N ILE A 82 1.83 -20.50 -5.02
CA ILE A 82 0.99 -20.57 -3.82
C ILE A 82 0.37 -21.96 -3.68
N SER A 83 -0.20 -22.50 -4.76
CA SER A 83 -0.77 -23.85 -4.80
C SER A 83 0.22 -24.91 -4.34
N SER A 84 1.47 -24.84 -4.81
CA SER A 84 2.51 -25.79 -4.43
C SER A 84 2.97 -25.64 -2.98
N LEU A 85 3.05 -24.41 -2.46
CA LEU A 85 3.49 -24.13 -1.09
C LEU A 85 2.40 -24.41 -0.05
N ALA A 86 1.17 -24.04 -0.35
CA ALA A 86 0.03 -24.23 0.55
C ALA A 86 -0.66 -25.58 0.39
N SER A 87 -0.26 -26.39 -0.61
CA SER A 87 -0.85 -27.70 -0.94
C SER A 87 -2.37 -27.65 -1.19
N ILE A 88 -2.84 -26.56 -1.81
CA ILE A 88 -4.23 -26.34 -2.18
C ILE A 88 -4.40 -26.37 -3.71
N PRO A 89 -5.59 -26.75 -4.24
CA PRO A 89 -5.85 -26.72 -5.67
C PRO A 89 -5.68 -25.30 -6.24
N PRO A 90 -5.12 -25.14 -7.46
CA PRO A 90 -4.92 -23.82 -8.08
C PRO A 90 -6.19 -22.99 -8.17
N GLU A 91 -7.34 -23.64 -8.34
CA GLU A 91 -8.67 -23.00 -8.44
C GLU A 91 -9.15 -22.40 -7.11
N ALA A 92 -8.66 -22.92 -5.97
CA ALA A 92 -8.97 -22.41 -4.64
C ALA A 92 -8.05 -21.24 -4.21
N VAL A 93 -6.89 -21.08 -4.86
CA VAL A 93 -5.91 -20.06 -4.52
C VAL A 93 -6.48 -18.64 -4.54
N PRO A 94 -7.25 -18.20 -5.56
CA PRO A 94 -7.78 -16.84 -5.57
C PRO A 94 -8.69 -16.53 -4.37
N ASP A 95 -9.56 -17.47 -3.99
CA ASP A 95 -10.49 -17.25 -2.89
C ASP A 95 -9.72 -17.11 -1.56
N VAL A 96 -8.83 -18.06 -1.25
CA VAL A 96 -8.00 -18.00 -0.03
C VAL A 96 -7.05 -16.79 -0.04
N TYR A 97 -6.52 -16.44 -1.22
CA TYR A 97 -5.68 -15.27 -1.40
C TYR A 97 -6.41 -13.98 -1.05
N PHE A 98 -7.65 -13.80 -1.47
CA PHE A 98 -8.41 -12.60 -1.18
C PHE A 98 -8.98 -12.58 0.24
N GLU A 99 -9.34 -13.75 0.81
CA GLU A 99 -9.76 -13.86 2.21
C GLU A 99 -8.66 -13.49 3.21
N SER A 100 -7.39 -13.76 2.89
CA SER A 100 -6.25 -13.37 3.75
C SER A 100 -5.88 -11.87 3.66
N PHE A 101 -6.49 -11.11 2.76
CA PHE A 101 -6.14 -9.69 2.53
C PHE A 101 -6.47 -8.77 3.72
N PRO A 102 -7.59 -8.91 4.45
CA PRO A 102 -7.90 -8.09 5.62
C PRO A 102 -6.83 -8.16 6.71
N SER A 103 -6.23 -9.33 6.92
CA SER A 103 -5.15 -9.53 7.91
C SER A 103 -3.92 -8.69 7.55
N LEU A 104 -3.52 -8.69 6.28
CA LEU A 104 -2.44 -7.86 5.76
C LEU A 104 -2.77 -6.37 5.92
N GLN A 105 -4.01 -5.97 5.60
CA GLN A 105 -4.45 -4.59 5.73
C GLN A 105 -4.44 -4.12 7.19
N ALA A 106 -4.82 -4.98 8.14
CA ALA A 106 -4.75 -4.67 9.57
C ALA A 106 -3.29 -4.39 10.00
N VAL A 107 -2.34 -5.25 9.61
CA VAL A 107 -0.91 -5.07 9.90
C VAL A 107 -0.38 -3.78 9.24
N ALA A 108 -0.74 -3.51 8.00
CA ALA A 108 -0.35 -2.27 7.29
C ALA A 108 -0.89 -1.02 8.01
N THR A 109 -2.13 -1.06 8.48
CA THR A 109 -2.75 0.04 9.24
C THR A 109 -2.04 0.28 10.57
N LEU A 110 -1.69 -0.79 11.29
CA LEU A 110 -0.89 -0.67 12.53
C LEU A 110 0.50 -0.09 12.24
N GLY A 111 1.14 -0.53 11.15
CA GLY A 111 2.43 0.02 10.68
C GLY A 111 2.33 1.51 10.38
N LEU A 112 1.26 1.94 9.72
CA LEU A 112 0.99 3.36 9.44
C LEU A 112 0.85 4.17 10.73
N TYR A 113 0.09 3.69 11.71
CA TYR A 113 -0.05 4.37 13.00
C TYR A 113 1.28 4.45 13.76
N ALA A 114 2.07 3.36 13.75
CA ALA A 114 3.40 3.35 14.36
C ALA A 114 4.34 4.35 13.67
N LEU A 115 4.32 4.42 12.34
CA LEU A 115 5.12 5.38 11.57
C LEU A 115 4.73 6.83 11.91
N LEU A 116 3.44 7.14 11.94
CA LEU A 116 2.94 8.46 12.30
C LEU A 116 3.32 8.83 13.74
N PHE A 117 3.24 7.88 14.66
CA PHE A 117 3.63 8.08 16.05
C PHE A 117 5.14 8.36 16.18
N LEU A 118 5.99 7.57 15.51
CA LEU A 118 7.44 7.78 15.50
C LEU A 118 7.81 9.13 14.90
N THR A 119 7.23 9.49 13.78
CA THR A 119 7.44 10.79 13.14
C THR A 119 7.01 11.95 14.04
N GLY A 120 5.91 11.76 14.80
CA GLY A 120 5.47 12.73 15.79
C GLY A 120 6.44 12.88 16.98
N LEU A 121 7.08 11.78 17.40
CA LEU A 121 8.10 11.81 18.46
C LEU A 121 9.42 12.46 18.01
N GLU A 122 9.80 12.27 16.77
CA GLU A 122 11.01 12.88 16.18
C GLU A 122 10.84 14.39 15.90
N SER A 123 9.60 14.89 15.93
CA SER A 123 9.30 16.29 15.68
C SER A 123 9.68 17.14 16.91
N GLU A 124 10.72 17.96 16.78
CA GLU A 124 11.14 18.89 17.83
C GLU A 124 10.21 20.11 17.87
N LEU A 125 9.33 20.17 18.87
CA LEU A 125 8.38 21.26 19.07
C LEU A 125 9.08 22.63 19.21
N GLU A 126 10.28 22.67 19.80
CA GLU A 126 11.05 23.89 19.98
C GLU A 126 11.48 24.50 18.64
N GLU A 127 11.91 23.68 17.68
CA GLU A 127 12.23 24.12 16.31
C GLU A 127 10.99 24.63 15.57
N LEU A 128 9.86 23.95 15.72
CA LEU A 128 8.60 24.37 15.11
C LEU A 128 8.14 25.74 15.62
N VAL A 129 8.31 26.01 16.92
CA VAL A 129 7.96 27.30 17.55
C VAL A 129 8.95 28.39 17.13
N ALA A 130 10.25 28.07 17.05
CA ALA A 130 11.29 29.03 16.70
C ALA A 130 11.14 29.60 15.26
N VAL A 131 10.69 28.78 14.30
CA VAL A 131 10.47 29.22 12.91
C VAL A 131 9.05 29.72 12.64
N GLY A 132 8.18 29.74 13.60
CA GLY A 132 6.76 30.09 13.63
C GLY A 132 6.17 30.77 12.39
N ALA A 133 6.46 32.08 12.19
CA ALA A 133 5.88 32.85 11.08
C ALA A 133 6.36 32.35 9.69
N GLN A 134 7.60 31.91 9.58
CA GLN A 134 8.15 31.37 8.32
C GLN A 134 7.53 30.02 8.00
N ALA A 135 7.44 29.12 9.00
CA ALA A 135 6.79 27.83 8.87
C ALA A 135 5.31 27.99 8.47
N PHE A 136 4.59 28.94 9.08
CA PHE A 136 3.21 29.25 8.72
C PHE A 136 3.06 29.67 7.25
N THR A 137 3.94 30.56 6.77
CA THR A 137 3.92 31.01 5.37
C THR A 137 4.18 29.88 4.39
N VAL A 138 5.17 29.02 4.69
CA VAL A 138 5.50 27.86 3.86
C VAL A 138 4.35 26.84 3.87
N ALA A 139 3.77 26.56 5.04
CA ALA A 139 2.63 25.66 5.18
C ALA A 139 1.41 26.16 4.41
N MET A 140 1.09 27.44 4.53
CA MET A 140 -0.02 28.05 3.77
C MET A 140 0.21 27.97 2.26
N ALA A 141 1.43 28.28 1.79
CA ALA A 141 1.77 28.14 0.39
C ALA A 141 1.68 26.67 -0.07
N GLY A 142 2.17 25.73 0.75
CA GLY A 142 2.14 24.29 0.47
C GLY A 142 0.73 23.72 0.37
N VAL A 143 -0.27 24.33 1.01
CA VAL A 143 -1.68 23.93 0.92
C VAL A 143 -2.41 24.68 -0.20
N ILE A 144 -2.26 26.01 -0.23
CA ILE A 144 -3.02 26.86 -1.17
C ILE A 144 -2.59 26.62 -2.62
N LEU A 145 -1.29 26.48 -2.87
CA LEU A 145 -0.81 26.34 -4.25
C LEU A 145 -1.29 25.03 -4.91
N PRO A 146 -1.10 23.85 -4.32
CA PRO A 146 -1.61 22.61 -4.93
C PRO A 146 -3.13 22.61 -5.08
N PHE A 147 -3.85 23.11 -4.06
CA PHE A 147 -5.30 23.25 -4.11
C PHE A 147 -5.74 24.16 -5.26
N ALA A 148 -5.16 25.34 -5.38
CA ALA A 148 -5.49 26.28 -6.44
C ALA A 148 -5.15 25.71 -7.83
N PHE A 149 -3.94 25.15 -8.00
CA PHE A 149 -3.55 24.56 -9.27
C PHE A 149 -4.38 23.33 -9.63
N GLY A 150 -4.71 22.47 -8.66
CA GLY A 150 -5.58 21.32 -8.87
C GLY A 150 -6.98 21.75 -9.31
N THR A 151 -7.60 22.67 -8.55
CA THR A 151 -8.94 23.19 -8.87
C THR A 151 -8.97 23.91 -10.21
N LEU A 152 -8.05 24.86 -10.43
CA LEU A 152 -7.99 25.61 -11.68
C LEU A 152 -7.64 24.72 -12.88
N GLY A 153 -6.72 23.77 -12.71
CA GLY A 153 -6.39 22.78 -13.75
C GLY A 153 -7.59 21.97 -14.18
N LEU A 154 -8.37 21.47 -13.23
CA LEU A 154 -9.60 20.72 -13.51
C LEU A 154 -10.66 21.60 -14.20
N MET A 155 -10.83 22.84 -13.80
CA MET A 155 -11.78 23.75 -14.40
C MET A 155 -11.38 24.17 -15.83
N PHE A 156 -10.12 24.58 -16.04
CA PHE A 156 -9.70 25.15 -17.32
C PHE A 156 -9.26 24.11 -18.36
N ILE A 157 -8.62 23.00 -17.93
CA ILE A 157 -8.12 21.97 -18.85
C ILE A 157 -9.19 20.91 -19.11
N PHE A 158 -9.86 20.45 -18.05
CA PHE A 158 -10.84 19.36 -18.13
C PHE A 158 -12.29 19.85 -18.16
N GLN A 159 -12.53 21.17 -18.04
CA GLN A 159 -13.86 21.81 -18.06
C GLN A 159 -14.84 21.19 -17.03
N VAL A 160 -14.30 20.81 -15.87
CA VAL A 160 -15.09 20.29 -14.75
C VAL A 160 -15.76 21.46 -14.03
N ASP A 161 -17.01 21.29 -13.59
CA ASP A 161 -17.72 22.30 -12.81
C ASP A 161 -17.01 22.63 -11.49
N LEU A 162 -17.23 23.86 -10.99
CA LEU A 162 -16.54 24.40 -9.80
C LEU A 162 -16.61 23.47 -8.58
N ILE A 163 -17.78 22.91 -8.27
CA ILE A 163 -17.98 22.11 -7.07
C ILE A 163 -17.16 20.81 -7.11
N PRO A 164 -17.25 19.96 -8.15
CA PRO A 164 -16.38 18.78 -8.26
C PRO A 164 -14.89 19.13 -8.34
N ALA A 165 -14.52 20.23 -9.03
CA ALA A 165 -13.14 20.66 -9.14
C ALA A 165 -12.53 21.06 -7.79
N VAL A 166 -13.29 21.76 -6.94
CA VAL A 166 -12.87 22.13 -5.56
C VAL A 166 -12.68 20.87 -4.71
N PHE A 167 -13.62 19.93 -4.75
CA PHE A 167 -13.50 18.68 -3.98
C PHE A 167 -12.34 17.79 -4.45
N ALA A 168 -12.04 17.78 -5.73
CA ALA A 168 -10.94 17.00 -6.28
C ALA A 168 -9.56 17.69 -6.12
N GLY A 169 -9.56 19.02 -5.95
CA GLY A 169 -8.34 19.79 -5.69
C GLY A 169 -7.93 19.84 -4.21
N ALA A 170 -8.85 19.45 -3.30
CA ALA A 170 -8.61 19.41 -1.85
C ALA A 170 -7.97 18.12 -1.40
#